data_fcff43401d8c9e61495711d4e8e3037b
#
_entry.id   fcff43401d8c9e61495711d4e8e3037b
#
_cell.length_a   1.000
_cell.length_b   1.000
_cell.length_c   1.000
_cell.angle_alpha   90.00
_cell.angle_beta   90.00
_cell.angle_gamma   90.00
#
_symmetry.space_group_name_H-M   'P 1'
#
loop_
_entity.id
_entity.type
_entity.pdbx_description
1 polymer ?
#
loop_
_entity_poly.entity_id
_entity_poly.type
_entity_poly.pdbx_seq_one_letter_code
_entity_poly.pdbx_strand_id
1 'polypeptide(L)'
;MSFIKKATQFYIQQIIPNHVSDEISISVRAVDNCGANGYCTKMSKKHYEIEIDSSLEFEHMMITLAHEVVHVKQYATKELNTMFVGKNIVDVWKGKRYKNVEYEDQPWEWEALLMEENMYIDFLSECYATGLVDLKSINTTKTALFVC
;
A
#
# COMPACT_ATOMS: atom_id res chain seq x y z
N MET A 1 -4.00 10.57 -16.17
CA MET A 1 -3.94 9.59 -15.04
C MET A 1 -3.41 10.30 -13.81
N SER A 2 -4.06 10.15 -12.67
CA SER A 2 -3.60 10.80 -11.44
C SER A 2 -2.22 10.28 -11.00
N PHE A 3 -1.49 11.10 -10.26
CA PHE A 3 -0.17 10.74 -9.74
C PHE A 3 -0.25 9.50 -8.84
N ILE A 4 -1.28 9.41 -8.01
CA ILE A 4 -1.56 8.25 -7.16
C ILE A 4 -1.75 6.96 -7.96
N LYS A 5 -2.47 7.02 -9.08
CA LYS A 5 -2.62 5.84 -9.94
C LYS A 5 -1.29 5.38 -10.52
N LYS A 6 -0.46 6.32 -10.96
CA LYS A 6 0.89 6.00 -11.49
C LYS A 6 1.77 5.37 -10.42
N ALA A 7 1.78 5.95 -9.21
CA ALA A 7 2.53 5.42 -8.08
C ALA A 7 2.04 4.00 -7.71
N THR A 8 0.73 3.82 -7.61
CA THR A 8 0.13 2.51 -7.31
C THR A 8 0.55 1.46 -8.34
N GLN A 9 0.46 1.77 -9.63
CA GLN A 9 0.88 0.86 -10.69
C GLN A 9 2.36 0.54 -10.64
N PHE A 10 3.20 1.55 -10.38
CA PHE A 10 4.65 1.36 -10.24
C PHE A 10 4.97 0.41 -9.08
N TYR A 11 4.38 0.65 -7.90
CA TYR A 11 4.60 -0.19 -6.72
C TYR A 11 4.11 -1.62 -6.95
N ILE A 12 2.96 -1.80 -7.57
CA ILE A 12 2.44 -3.13 -7.93
C ILE A 12 3.44 -3.86 -8.82
N GLN A 13 3.89 -3.23 -9.90
CA GLN A 13 4.83 -3.83 -10.85
C GLN A 13 6.18 -4.17 -10.21
N GLN A 14 6.59 -3.40 -9.21
CA GLN A 14 7.85 -3.60 -8.51
C GLN A 14 7.85 -4.83 -7.61
N ILE A 15 6.74 -5.14 -6.94
CA ILE A 15 6.72 -6.16 -5.86
C ILE A 15 5.72 -7.28 -6.05
N ILE A 16 4.73 -7.15 -6.93
CA ILE A 16 3.71 -8.18 -7.16
C ILE A 16 3.99 -8.88 -8.50
N PRO A 17 4.14 -10.22 -8.52
CA PRO A 17 4.32 -10.95 -9.77
C PRO A 17 3.18 -10.70 -10.76
N ASN A 18 3.49 -10.55 -12.05
CA ASN A 18 2.51 -10.20 -13.08
C ASN A 18 1.30 -11.15 -13.11
N HIS A 19 1.52 -12.46 -12.98
CA HIS A 19 0.43 -13.44 -12.98
C HIS A 19 -0.53 -13.29 -11.78
N VAL A 20 -0.10 -12.59 -10.72
CA VAL A 20 -0.94 -12.23 -9.56
C VAL A 20 -1.59 -10.87 -9.79
N SER A 21 -0.81 -9.87 -10.19
CA SER A 21 -1.30 -8.50 -10.39
C SER A 21 -2.35 -8.39 -11.49
N ASP A 22 -2.26 -9.22 -12.53
CA ASP A 22 -3.24 -9.25 -13.63
C ASP A 22 -4.63 -9.73 -13.19
N GLU A 23 -4.71 -10.41 -12.04
CA GLU A 23 -5.96 -10.96 -11.52
C GLU A 23 -6.61 -10.13 -10.42
N ILE A 24 -5.95 -9.07 -9.95
CA ILE A 24 -6.44 -8.25 -8.83
C ILE A 24 -6.74 -6.82 -9.28
N SER A 25 -7.59 -6.15 -8.52
CA SER A 25 -7.86 -4.73 -8.65
C SER A 25 -7.63 -4.03 -7.33
N ILE A 26 -7.10 -2.81 -7.39
CA ILE A 26 -6.83 -1.97 -6.23
C ILE A 26 -7.50 -0.61 -6.46
N SER A 27 -8.32 -0.20 -5.50
CA SER A 27 -8.84 1.16 -5.42
C SER A 27 -8.12 1.93 -4.32
N VAL A 28 -7.78 3.19 -4.58
CA VAL A 28 -7.10 4.05 -3.61
C VAL A 28 -7.92 5.33 -3.44
N ARG A 29 -8.18 5.71 -2.20
CA ARG A 29 -8.89 6.95 -1.89
C ARG A 29 -8.29 7.69 -0.70
N ALA A 30 -8.44 9.02 -0.70
CA ALA A 30 -8.12 9.85 0.45
C ALA A 30 -9.31 9.88 1.41
N VAL A 31 -9.04 9.80 2.70
CA VAL A 31 -10.04 9.80 3.75
C VAL A 31 -9.66 10.81 4.83
N ASP A 32 -10.60 11.68 5.20
CA ASP A 32 -10.41 12.61 6.31
C ASP A 32 -10.55 11.87 7.63
N ASN A 33 -9.64 12.15 8.57
CA ASN A 33 -9.62 11.53 9.90
C ASN A 33 -9.59 9.99 9.81
N CYS A 34 -8.67 9.47 9.03
CA CYS A 34 -8.52 8.04 8.76
C CYS A 34 -8.27 7.20 10.04
N GLY A 35 -7.75 7.82 11.11
CA GLY A 35 -7.42 7.13 12.37
C GLY A 35 -6.04 6.49 12.37
N ALA A 36 -5.41 6.34 11.22
CA ALA A 36 -4.04 5.95 10.97
C ALA A 36 -3.55 6.64 9.71
N ASN A 37 -2.29 6.46 9.33
CA ASN A 37 -1.78 7.02 8.07
C ASN A 37 -2.46 6.38 6.86
N GLY A 38 -2.75 5.09 6.92
CA GLY A 38 -3.48 4.36 5.88
C GLY A 38 -4.00 3.03 6.37
N TYR A 39 -4.80 2.40 5.52
CA TYR A 39 -5.32 1.05 5.70
C TYR A 39 -5.40 0.33 4.35
N CYS A 40 -5.08 -0.96 4.37
CA CYS A 40 -5.37 -1.88 3.29
C CYS A 40 -6.48 -2.84 3.71
N THR A 41 -7.60 -2.83 2.99
CA THR A 41 -8.72 -3.72 3.24
C THR A 41 -8.90 -4.69 2.08
N LYS A 42 -8.91 -5.98 2.39
CA LYS A 42 -9.25 -7.03 1.41
C LYS A 42 -10.77 -7.11 1.28
N MET A 43 -11.31 -6.53 0.22
CA MET A 43 -12.75 -6.49 -0.05
C MET A 43 -13.26 -7.82 -0.59
N SER A 44 -12.44 -8.52 -1.38
CA SER A 44 -12.73 -9.85 -1.92
C SER A 44 -11.42 -10.57 -2.25
N LYS A 45 -11.49 -11.75 -2.83
CA LYS A 45 -10.29 -12.50 -3.26
C LYS A 45 -9.44 -11.74 -4.29
N LYS A 46 -10.05 -10.82 -5.04
CA LYS A 46 -9.42 -10.13 -6.17
C LYS A 46 -9.50 -8.60 -6.07
N HIS A 47 -10.12 -8.06 -5.04
CA HIS A 47 -10.26 -6.61 -4.88
C HIS A 47 -9.77 -6.15 -3.51
N TYR A 48 -8.93 -5.11 -3.54
CA TYR A 48 -8.34 -4.46 -2.37
C TYR A 48 -8.66 -2.96 -2.40
N GLU A 49 -8.94 -2.40 -1.23
CA GLU A 49 -9.12 -0.97 -1.06
C GLU A 49 -8.02 -0.43 -0.17
N ILE A 50 -7.37 0.64 -0.62
CA ILE A 50 -6.38 1.39 0.15
C ILE A 50 -6.98 2.74 0.49
N GLU A 51 -7.01 3.05 1.77
CA GLU A 51 -7.36 4.36 2.31
C GLU A 51 -6.10 5.05 2.82
N ILE A 52 -5.94 6.33 2.52
CA ILE A 52 -4.80 7.13 2.98
C ILE A 52 -5.35 8.41 3.63
N ASP A 53 -4.81 8.77 4.78
CA ASP A 53 -5.20 10.00 5.46
C ASP A 53 -4.89 11.21 4.59
N SER A 54 -5.94 12.00 4.31
CA SER A 54 -5.85 13.18 3.43
C SER A 54 -5.02 14.31 4.03
N SER A 55 -4.75 14.31 5.34
CA SER A 55 -3.94 15.32 6.03
C SER A 55 -2.44 15.14 5.87
N LEU A 56 -1.99 13.96 5.39
CA LEU A 56 -0.56 13.68 5.22
C LEU A 56 0.08 14.59 4.17
N GLU A 57 1.34 14.96 4.41
CA GLU A 57 2.18 15.59 3.40
C GLU A 57 2.49 14.60 2.26
N PHE A 58 2.83 15.13 1.08
CA PHE A 58 3.04 14.34 -0.13
C PHE A 58 3.97 13.14 0.09
N GLU A 59 5.14 13.36 0.67
CA GLU A 59 6.11 12.30 0.91
C GLU A 59 5.54 11.19 1.77
N HIS A 60 4.94 11.53 2.90
CA HIS A 60 4.31 10.56 3.81
C HIS A 60 3.15 9.84 3.15
N MET A 61 2.39 10.52 2.31
CA MET A 61 1.30 9.93 1.54
C MET A 61 1.81 8.87 0.55
N MET A 62 2.93 9.14 -0.12
CA MET A 62 3.55 8.19 -1.06
C MET A 62 4.20 7.01 -0.37
N ILE A 63 4.85 7.23 0.77
CA ILE A 63 5.43 6.15 1.60
C ILE A 63 4.31 5.28 2.17
N THR A 64 3.25 5.89 2.70
CA THR A 64 2.07 5.16 3.18
C THR A 64 1.43 4.32 2.08
N LEU A 65 1.29 4.87 0.86
CA LEU A 65 0.77 4.11 -0.28
C LEU A 65 1.65 2.89 -0.58
N ALA A 66 2.97 3.05 -0.56
CA ALA A 66 3.91 1.93 -0.75
C ALA A 66 3.71 0.86 0.34
N HIS A 67 3.60 1.27 1.60
CA HIS A 67 3.31 0.40 2.74
C HIS A 67 2.05 -0.44 2.50
N GLU A 68 0.95 0.21 2.15
CA GLU A 68 -0.33 -0.48 1.92
C GLU A 68 -0.30 -1.40 0.69
N VAL A 69 0.47 -1.06 -0.34
CA VAL A 69 0.68 -1.96 -1.50
C VAL A 69 1.47 -3.21 -1.09
N VAL A 70 2.39 -3.12 -0.13
CA VAL A 70 3.05 -4.33 0.44
C VAL A 70 2.01 -5.26 1.07
N HIS A 71 1.04 -4.73 1.81
CA HIS A 71 -0.05 -5.55 2.36
C HIS A 71 -0.91 -6.20 1.27
N VAL A 72 -1.20 -5.48 0.18
CA VAL A 72 -1.87 -6.11 -0.98
C VAL A 72 -1.06 -7.29 -1.49
N LYS A 73 0.26 -7.13 -1.68
CA LYS A 73 1.16 -8.21 -2.10
C LYS A 73 1.08 -9.40 -1.15
N GLN A 74 1.15 -9.16 0.15
CA GLN A 74 1.12 -10.20 1.17
C GLN A 74 -0.19 -11.02 1.12
N TYR A 75 -1.33 -10.35 0.98
CA TYR A 75 -2.63 -11.02 0.84
C TYR A 75 -2.78 -11.73 -0.51
N ALA A 76 -2.42 -11.06 -1.60
CA ALA A 76 -2.59 -11.58 -2.96
C ALA A 76 -1.70 -12.80 -3.24
N THR A 77 -0.49 -12.83 -2.68
CA THR A 77 0.44 -13.97 -2.78
C THR A 77 0.19 -15.02 -1.68
N LYS A 78 -0.80 -14.81 -0.82
CA LYS A 78 -1.16 -15.70 0.29
C LYS A 78 -0.06 -15.87 1.36
N GLU A 79 0.87 -14.93 1.43
CA GLU A 79 1.85 -14.87 2.53
C GLU A 79 1.17 -14.50 3.85
N LEU A 80 0.22 -13.56 3.78
CA LEU A 80 -0.64 -13.18 4.92
C LEU A 80 -2.06 -13.63 4.65
N ASN A 81 -2.67 -14.27 5.63
CA ASN A 81 -4.06 -14.67 5.60
C ASN A 81 -4.67 -14.54 6.99
N THR A 82 -5.98 -14.33 7.04
CA THR A 82 -6.74 -14.29 8.28
C THR A 82 -7.69 -15.47 8.32
N MET A 83 -7.68 -16.19 9.42
CA MET A 83 -8.58 -17.34 9.63
C MET A 83 -9.35 -17.20 10.92
N PHE A 84 -10.52 -17.85 10.96
CA PHE A 84 -11.34 -17.96 12.16
C PHE A 84 -11.08 -19.31 12.83
N VAL A 85 -10.73 -19.28 14.13
CA VAL A 85 -10.60 -20.47 14.96
C VAL A 85 -11.57 -20.33 16.13
N GLY A 86 -12.74 -20.98 16.01
CA GLY A 86 -13.85 -20.74 16.93
C GLY A 86 -14.35 -19.30 16.85
N LYS A 87 -14.28 -18.57 17.95
CA LYS A 87 -14.64 -17.14 18.04
C LYS A 87 -13.44 -16.19 17.85
N ASN A 88 -12.24 -16.73 17.64
CA ASN A 88 -11.01 -15.93 17.54
C ASN A 88 -10.62 -15.70 16.09
N ILE A 89 -10.07 -14.51 15.84
CA ILE A 89 -9.40 -14.17 14.59
C ILE A 89 -7.91 -14.45 14.78
N VAL A 90 -7.32 -15.19 13.84
CA VAL A 90 -5.91 -15.57 13.86
C VAL A 90 -5.30 -15.19 12.53
N ASP A 91 -4.21 -14.44 12.57
CA ASP A 91 -3.41 -14.15 11.40
C ASP A 91 -2.43 -15.28 11.13
N VAL A 92 -2.28 -15.61 9.86
CA VAL A 92 -1.33 -16.63 9.40
C VAL A 92 -0.32 -15.95 8.48
N TRP A 93 0.93 -15.93 8.92
CA TRP A 93 2.04 -15.37 8.15
C TRP A 93 2.99 -16.49 7.73
N LYS A 94 3.11 -16.68 6.43
CA LYS A 94 3.99 -17.72 5.84
C LYS A 94 3.81 -19.10 6.51
N GLY A 95 2.54 -19.45 6.76
CA GLY A 95 2.15 -20.71 7.38
C GLY A 95 2.18 -20.76 8.91
N LYS A 96 2.71 -19.73 9.57
CA LYS A 96 2.75 -19.65 11.04
C LYS A 96 1.57 -18.83 11.58
N ARG A 97 0.92 -19.33 12.62
CA ARG A 97 -0.20 -18.65 13.28
C ARG A 97 0.28 -17.63 14.29
N TYR A 98 -0.37 -16.46 14.28
CA TYR A 98 -0.17 -15.36 15.23
C TYR A 98 -1.53 -14.96 15.81
N LYS A 99 -1.61 -14.94 17.14
CA LYS A 99 -2.83 -14.56 17.85
C LYS A 99 -2.52 -13.44 18.84
N ASN A 100 -3.30 -12.35 18.77
CA ASN A 100 -3.17 -11.20 19.66
C ASN A 100 -1.74 -10.65 19.75
N VAL A 101 -1.06 -10.53 18.61
CA VAL A 101 0.29 -9.99 18.53
C VAL A 101 0.23 -8.48 18.43
N GLU A 102 0.99 -7.78 19.26
CA GLU A 102 1.11 -6.33 19.19
C GLU A 102 1.67 -5.89 17.84
N TYR A 103 1.32 -4.69 17.40
CA TYR A 103 1.68 -4.15 16.07
C TYR A 103 3.19 -4.26 15.80
N GLU A 104 4.00 -3.85 16.77
CA GLU A 104 5.46 -3.87 16.67
C GLU A 104 6.09 -5.28 16.56
N ASP A 105 5.32 -6.31 16.86
CA ASP A 105 5.75 -7.72 16.79
C ASP A 105 5.16 -8.45 15.55
N GLN A 106 4.41 -7.75 14.71
CA GLN A 106 3.79 -8.34 13.52
C GLN A 106 4.80 -8.41 12.37
N PRO A 107 5.22 -9.60 11.92
CA PRO A 107 6.25 -9.73 10.89
C PRO A 107 5.84 -9.16 9.52
N TRP A 108 4.57 -9.12 9.20
CA TRP A 108 4.06 -8.49 7.97
C TRP A 108 4.19 -6.97 7.99
N GLU A 109 4.04 -6.34 9.16
CA GLU A 109 4.30 -4.91 9.33
C GLU A 109 5.79 -4.59 9.18
N TRP A 110 6.66 -5.44 9.74
CA TRP A 110 8.10 -5.30 9.58
C TRP A 110 8.53 -5.37 8.12
N GLU A 111 7.97 -6.29 7.34
CA GLU A 111 8.26 -6.37 5.90
C GLU A 111 7.83 -5.06 5.20
N ALA A 112 6.64 -4.56 5.49
CA ALA A 112 6.14 -3.31 4.90
C ALA A 112 7.03 -2.12 5.27
N LEU A 113 7.38 -1.96 6.54
CA LEU A 113 8.27 -0.89 7.02
C LEU A 113 9.66 -0.94 6.39
N LEU A 114 10.21 -2.13 6.14
CA LEU A 114 11.52 -2.28 5.50
C LEU A 114 11.50 -1.94 4.01
N MET A 115 10.36 -2.05 3.34
CA MET A 115 10.22 -1.88 1.89
C MET A 115 9.76 -0.48 1.47
N GLU A 116 8.94 0.17 2.27
CA GLU A 116 8.16 1.36 1.89
C GLU A 116 9.01 2.54 1.39
N GLU A 117 10.08 2.89 2.10
CA GLU A 117 10.94 4.01 1.73
C GLU A 117 11.72 3.76 0.43
N ASN A 118 12.26 2.57 0.26
CA ASN A 118 12.98 2.21 -0.96
C ASN A 118 12.05 2.20 -2.18
N MET A 119 10.83 1.72 -2.02
CA MET A 119 9.81 1.76 -3.07
C MET A 119 9.49 3.21 -3.48
N TYR A 120 9.35 4.10 -2.51
CA TYR A 120 9.13 5.53 -2.75
C TYR A 120 10.31 6.19 -3.49
N ILE A 121 11.53 5.94 -3.06
CA ILE A 121 12.75 6.46 -3.69
C ILE A 121 12.85 5.97 -5.14
N ASP A 122 12.59 4.70 -5.39
CA ASP A 122 12.60 4.12 -6.74
C ASP A 122 11.54 4.77 -7.63
N PHE A 123 10.34 5.00 -7.10
CA PHE A 123 9.28 5.71 -7.83
C PHE A 123 9.66 7.16 -8.15
N LEU A 124 10.25 7.89 -7.21
CA LEU A 124 10.75 9.24 -7.47
C LEU A 124 11.82 9.25 -8.56
N SER A 125 12.77 8.32 -8.51
CA SER A 125 13.80 8.19 -9.53
C SER A 125 13.20 7.96 -10.91
N GLU A 126 12.18 7.13 -11.02
CA GLU A 126 11.43 6.91 -12.27
C GLU A 126 10.71 8.17 -12.73
N CYS A 127 10.08 8.91 -11.82
CA CYS A 127 9.40 10.17 -12.13
C CYS A 127 10.37 11.23 -12.68
N TYR A 128 11.56 11.33 -12.13
CA TYR A 128 12.61 12.23 -12.64
C TYR A 128 13.12 11.77 -14.01
N ALA A 129 13.40 10.48 -14.18
CA ALA A 129 13.88 9.93 -15.43
C ALA A 129 12.90 10.13 -16.60
N THR A 130 11.59 10.08 -16.30
CA THR A 130 10.52 10.24 -17.30
C THR A 130 10.01 11.68 -17.43
N GLY A 131 10.54 12.63 -16.66
CA GLY A 131 10.11 14.03 -16.66
C GLY A 131 8.70 14.27 -16.09
N LEU A 132 8.15 13.31 -15.36
CA LEU A 132 6.80 13.39 -14.76
C LEU A 132 6.73 14.34 -13.57
N VAL A 133 7.86 14.65 -12.94
CA VAL A 133 7.95 15.51 -11.76
C VAL A 133 9.06 16.52 -11.94
N ASP A 134 8.73 17.78 -11.81
CA ASP A 134 9.67 18.87 -11.52
C ASP A 134 9.60 19.14 -10.01
N LEU A 135 10.75 19.31 -9.34
CA LEU A 135 10.84 19.65 -7.92
C LEU A 135 9.93 20.80 -7.47
N LYS A 136 9.61 21.72 -8.40
CA LYS A 136 8.71 22.85 -8.16
C LYS A 136 7.24 22.48 -8.12
N SER A 137 6.86 21.36 -8.72
CA SER A 137 5.45 20.92 -8.83
C SER A 137 4.98 20.05 -7.66
N ILE A 138 5.91 19.49 -6.89
CA ILE A 138 5.60 18.59 -5.75
C ILE A 138 4.85 19.33 -4.63
N ASN A 139 5.10 20.62 -4.45
CA ASN A 139 4.55 21.42 -3.35
C ASN A 139 3.16 22.01 -3.61
N THR A 140 2.57 21.82 -4.79
CA THR A 140 1.44 22.67 -5.18
C THR A 140 0.05 22.02 -5.16
N THR A 141 -0.13 20.70 -5.05
CA THR A 141 -1.53 20.19 -5.12
C THR A 141 -1.75 18.80 -4.51
N LYS A 142 -2.00 18.75 -3.20
CA LYS A 142 -2.57 17.54 -2.57
C LYS A 142 -3.88 17.09 -3.24
N THR A 143 -4.71 18.00 -3.67
CA THR A 143 -6.02 17.70 -4.28
C THR A 143 -5.90 17.03 -5.65
N ALA A 144 -4.89 17.37 -6.44
CA ALA A 144 -4.67 16.78 -7.77
C ALA A 144 -4.14 15.34 -7.73
N LEU A 145 -3.65 14.87 -6.58
CA LEU A 145 -3.10 13.51 -6.44
C LEU A 145 -4.16 12.43 -6.60
N PHE A 146 -5.41 12.74 -6.20
CA PHE A 146 -6.53 11.80 -6.19
C PHE A 146 -7.53 12.03 -7.32
N VAL A 147 -7.35 13.05 -8.13
CA VAL A 147 -8.21 13.32 -9.30
C VAL A 147 -7.78 12.40 -10.45
N CYS A 148 -8.74 11.70 -11.01
CA CYS A 148 -8.55 10.78 -12.15
C CYS A 148 -8.34 11.50 -13.48
#